data_45190e302a3f9258714e7c728385a346
#
_entry.id   45190e302a3f9258714e7c728385a346
#
_cell.length_a   1.000
_cell.length_b   1.000
_cell.length_c   1.000
_cell.angle_alpha   90.00
_cell.angle_beta   90.00
_cell.angle_gamma   90.00
#
_symmetry.space_group_name_H-M   'P 1'
#
loop_
_entity.id
_entity.type
_entity.pdbx_description
1 polymer ?
#
loop_
_entity_poly.entity_id
_entity_poly.type
_entity_poly.pdbx_seq_one_letter_code
_entity_poly.pdbx_strand_id
1 'polypeptide(L)'
;GLEISLLLEEPPALVSAVVRLWLTRVGLSSSRTTLEQVRKLISHGRGTLSVDGELIELSNAKLWRPSRTSYTHRLSVPGKVSVGHMGLELEAKIANDPSGPLAPEDYRQQTRKFVAFDLDQLHLDLVVRAWQPGDKLKPFGLEGTLTIGDLFTNLKVARPLRLQWPVVTAGNDVIWVAGLRRSAVAPITQMTGDVLQLESRQSSAWAPWGLFDD
;
A
#
# COMPACT_ATOMS: atom_id res chain seq x y z
N GLY A 1 -5.81 8.81 -7.74
CA GLY A 1 -6.60 8.45 -8.92
C GLY A 1 -7.89 9.24 -9.02
N LEU A 2 -8.49 9.27 -10.18
CA LEU A 2 -9.81 9.88 -10.43
C LEU A 2 -10.84 8.76 -10.54
N GLU A 3 -11.86 8.76 -9.70
CA GLU A 3 -12.97 7.81 -9.78
C GLU A 3 -13.83 8.11 -11.01
N ILE A 4 -14.00 7.14 -11.89
CA ILE A 4 -14.72 7.29 -13.14
C ILE A 4 -16.15 6.77 -13.04
N SER A 5 -16.44 5.84 -12.12
CA SER A 5 -17.79 5.28 -11.95
C SER A 5 -18.86 6.37 -11.77
N LEU A 6 -18.52 7.43 -11.02
CA LEU A 6 -19.39 8.57 -10.77
C LEU A 6 -19.60 9.49 -11.99
N LEU A 7 -18.78 9.32 -13.02
CA LEU A 7 -18.80 10.19 -14.20
C LEU A 7 -19.42 9.51 -15.44
N LEU A 8 -19.70 8.21 -15.37
CA LEU A 8 -20.16 7.46 -16.55
C LEU A 8 -21.55 7.89 -17.05
N GLU A 9 -22.39 8.38 -16.13
CA GLU A 9 -23.76 8.84 -16.45
C GLU A 9 -23.85 10.34 -16.69
N GLU A 10 -22.72 11.05 -16.54
CA GLU A 10 -22.68 12.52 -16.64
C GLU A 10 -22.52 12.99 -18.10
N PRO A 11 -22.97 14.23 -18.40
CA PRO A 11 -22.81 14.81 -19.72
C PRO A 11 -21.33 14.82 -20.16
N PRO A 12 -21.02 14.56 -21.46
CA PRO A 12 -19.65 14.50 -21.96
C PRO A 12 -18.81 15.77 -21.69
N ALA A 13 -19.46 16.92 -21.59
CA ALA A 13 -18.82 18.19 -21.26
C ALA A 13 -18.30 18.20 -19.82
N LEU A 14 -19.10 17.70 -18.87
CA LEU A 14 -18.72 17.61 -17.47
C LEU A 14 -17.60 16.58 -17.27
N VAL A 15 -17.71 15.40 -17.88
CA VAL A 15 -16.64 14.39 -17.86
C VAL A 15 -15.34 15.01 -18.36
N SER A 16 -15.37 15.73 -19.48
CA SER A 16 -14.18 16.38 -20.04
C SER A 16 -13.59 17.44 -19.12
N ALA A 17 -14.42 18.22 -18.43
CA ALA A 17 -13.99 19.24 -17.48
C ALA A 17 -13.30 18.61 -16.26
N VAL A 18 -13.89 17.55 -15.69
CA VAL A 18 -13.34 16.84 -14.52
C VAL A 18 -12.02 16.15 -14.90
N VAL A 19 -11.95 15.47 -16.05
CA VAL A 19 -10.73 14.84 -16.56
C VAL A 19 -9.64 15.91 -16.78
N ARG A 20 -9.98 17.06 -17.34
CA ARG A 20 -9.04 18.17 -17.53
C ARG A 20 -8.46 18.66 -16.21
N LEU A 21 -9.30 18.89 -15.22
CA LEU A 21 -8.87 19.31 -13.88
C LEU A 21 -7.94 18.28 -13.24
N TRP A 22 -8.27 17.00 -13.38
CA TRP A 22 -7.44 15.94 -12.85
C TRP A 22 -6.08 15.86 -13.56
N LEU A 23 -6.05 15.92 -14.90
CA LEU A 23 -4.80 15.94 -15.68
C LEU A 23 -3.91 17.11 -15.24
N THR A 24 -4.47 18.32 -15.16
CA THR A 24 -3.76 19.51 -14.69
C THR A 24 -3.21 19.31 -13.26
N ARG A 25 -4.03 18.75 -12.36
CA ARG A 25 -3.64 18.49 -10.96
C ARG A 25 -2.49 17.48 -10.85
N VAL A 26 -2.42 16.50 -11.74
CA VAL A 26 -1.32 15.52 -11.77
C VAL A 26 -0.16 15.95 -12.67
N GLY A 27 -0.18 17.20 -13.17
CA GLY A 27 0.90 17.79 -13.96
C GLY A 27 1.02 17.25 -15.37
N LEU A 28 -0.08 16.83 -15.99
CA LEU A 28 -0.12 16.33 -17.36
C LEU A 28 -0.86 17.28 -18.29
N SER A 29 -0.50 17.22 -19.58
CA SER A 29 -1.17 17.98 -20.63
C SER A 29 -2.66 17.63 -20.72
N SER A 30 -3.50 18.66 -20.79
CA SER A 30 -4.94 18.53 -20.96
C SER A 30 -5.40 19.04 -22.33
N SER A 31 -4.61 18.79 -23.37
CA SER A 31 -4.93 19.15 -24.75
C SER A 31 -6.24 18.47 -25.22
N ARG A 32 -6.84 19.01 -26.28
CA ARG A 32 -8.02 18.38 -26.89
C ARG A 32 -7.76 16.92 -27.26
N THR A 33 -6.61 16.64 -27.86
CA THR A 33 -6.20 15.29 -28.26
C THR A 33 -6.09 14.37 -27.04
N THR A 34 -5.44 14.84 -25.97
CA THR A 34 -5.32 14.08 -24.72
C THR A 34 -6.69 13.76 -24.13
N LEU A 35 -7.61 14.72 -24.11
CA LEU A 35 -8.97 14.51 -23.58
C LEU A 35 -9.75 13.48 -24.43
N GLU A 36 -9.62 13.53 -25.75
CA GLU A 36 -10.23 12.54 -26.65
C GLU A 36 -9.67 11.12 -26.42
N GLN A 37 -8.36 11.00 -26.24
CA GLN A 37 -7.71 9.72 -25.92
C GLN A 37 -8.15 9.17 -24.57
N VAL A 38 -8.21 10.02 -23.51
CA VAL A 38 -8.69 9.60 -22.18
C VAL A 38 -10.17 9.20 -22.26
N ARG A 39 -11.00 9.91 -23.01
CA ARG A 39 -12.41 9.50 -23.24
C ARG A 39 -12.53 8.12 -23.89
N LYS A 40 -11.70 7.84 -24.92
CA LYS A 40 -11.63 6.50 -25.53
C LYS A 40 -11.20 5.44 -24.51
N LEU A 41 -10.21 5.76 -23.67
CA LEU A 41 -9.79 4.85 -22.61
C LEU A 41 -10.93 4.57 -21.62
N ILE A 42 -11.69 5.60 -21.22
CA ILE A 42 -12.86 5.46 -20.34
C ILE A 42 -13.93 4.58 -21.01
N SER A 43 -14.23 4.78 -22.30
CA SER A 43 -15.23 3.97 -23.00
C SER A 43 -14.84 2.49 -23.14
N HIS A 44 -13.54 2.18 -23.12
CA HIS A 44 -13.05 0.79 -23.12
C HIS A 44 -13.08 0.15 -21.72
N GLY A 45 -13.28 0.94 -20.66
CA GLY A 45 -13.40 0.46 -19.28
C GLY A 45 -12.09 0.02 -18.61
N ARG A 46 -11.00 -0.16 -19.38
CA ARG A 46 -9.67 -0.53 -18.87
C ARG A 46 -8.60 -0.26 -19.93
N GLY A 47 -7.36 -0.10 -19.48
CA GLY A 47 -6.21 0.02 -20.38
C GLY A 47 -5.23 1.08 -19.92
N THR A 48 -4.30 1.40 -20.80
CA THR A 48 -3.23 2.38 -20.54
C THR A 48 -3.14 3.38 -21.68
N LEU A 49 -2.68 4.60 -21.33
CA LEU A 49 -2.45 5.69 -22.26
C LEU A 49 -1.16 6.41 -21.85
N SER A 50 -0.30 6.74 -22.82
CA SER A 50 0.84 7.63 -22.56
C SER A 50 0.46 9.07 -22.85
N VAL A 51 0.72 9.96 -21.88
CA VAL A 51 0.51 11.42 -21.99
C VAL A 51 1.79 12.09 -21.51
N ASP A 52 2.40 12.90 -22.36
CA ASP A 52 3.68 13.59 -22.06
C ASP A 52 4.81 12.63 -21.62
N GLY A 53 4.83 11.40 -22.14
CA GLY A 53 5.79 10.37 -21.74
C GLY A 53 5.47 9.65 -20.43
N GLU A 54 4.43 10.09 -19.73
CA GLU A 54 3.95 9.48 -18.50
C GLU A 54 2.78 8.52 -18.77
N LEU A 55 2.70 7.47 -17.99
CA LEU A 55 1.63 6.47 -18.11
C LEU A 55 0.40 6.91 -17.31
N ILE A 56 -0.77 6.85 -17.96
CA ILE A 56 -2.08 6.84 -17.29
C ILE A 56 -2.65 5.44 -17.44
N GLU A 57 -3.20 4.89 -16.38
CA GLU A 57 -3.88 3.61 -16.39
C GLU A 57 -5.33 3.77 -15.90
N LEU A 58 -6.25 3.12 -16.62
CA LEU A 58 -7.63 2.93 -16.17
C LEU A 58 -7.77 1.49 -15.67
N SER A 59 -7.99 1.33 -14.39
CA SER A 59 -8.25 0.06 -13.73
C SER A 59 -9.19 0.23 -12.54
N ASN A 60 -10.06 -0.75 -12.26
CA ASN A 60 -11.04 -0.71 -11.18
C ASN A 60 -11.87 0.59 -11.16
N ALA A 61 -12.36 1.01 -12.35
CA ALA A 61 -13.13 2.23 -12.56
C ALA A 61 -12.42 3.52 -12.06
N LYS A 62 -11.10 3.52 -12.00
CA LYS A 62 -10.29 4.71 -11.65
C LYS A 62 -9.21 4.98 -12.68
N LEU A 63 -9.00 6.25 -12.99
CA LEU A 63 -7.82 6.73 -13.72
C LEU A 63 -6.69 6.97 -12.74
N TRP A 64 -5.54 6.41 -13.05
CA TRP A 64 -4.32 6.52 -12.26
C TRP A 64 -3.20 7.14 -13.07
N ARG A 65 -2.36 7.93 -12.43
CA ARG A 65 -0.99 8.19 -12.86
C ARG A 65 -0.10 7.35 -11.97
N PRO A 66 0.44 6.21 -12.43
CA PRO A 66 1.36 5.42 -11.65
C PRO A 66 2.62 6.23 -11.35
N SER A 67 2.91 6.45 -10.09
CA SER A 67 4.20 7.01 -9.71
C SER A 67 5.23 5.87 -9.66
N ARG A 68 6.39 6.06 -10.26
CA ARG A 68 7.53 5.17 -10.13
C ARG A 68 8.48 5.62 -9.01
N THR A 69 8.00 6.41 -8.08
CA THR A 69 8.82 6.94 -7.01
C THR A 69 9.29 5.78 -6.13
N SER A 70 10.55 5.40 -6.30
CA SER A 70 11.22 4.55 -5.34
C SER A 70 11.51 5.37 -4.09
N TYR A 71 11.26 4.82 -2.95
CA TYR A 71 11.58 5.42 -1.65
C TYR A 71 12.10 4.35 -0.70
N THR A 72 12.91 4.78 0.24
CA THR A 72 13.47 3.96 1.30
C THR A 72 13.63 4.83 2.53
N HIS A 73 13.03 4.43 3.64
CA HIS A 73 13.10 5.13 4.91
C HIS A 73 13.48 4.15 6.01
N ARG A 74 14.41 4.52 6.85
CA ARG A 74 14.70 3.79 8.08
C ARG A 74 13.58 4.03 9.08
N LEU A 75 13.04 2.97 9.69
CA LEU A 75 12.05 3.05 10.74
C LEU A 75 12.71 2.76 12.08
N SER A 76 12.93 3.80 12.87
CA SER A 76 13.44 3.66 14.24
C SER A 76 12.42 2.95 15.14
N VAL A 77 12.90 2.27 16.17
CA VAL A 77 12.04 1.60 17.16
C VAL A 77 12.41 2.12 18.54
N PRO A 78 11.52 2.85 19.21
CA PRO A 78 10.25 3.38 18.73
C PRO A 78 10.42 4.49 17.68
N GLY A 79 9.40 4.67 16.84
CA GLY A 79 9.44 5.73 15.83
C GLY A 79 8.30 5.69 14.81
N LYS A 80 8.35 6.65 13.87
CA LYS A 80 7.34 6.82 12.82
C LYS A 80 7.98 7.15 11.49
N VAL A 81 7.33 6.72 10.43
CA VAL A 81 7.68 7.04 9.04
C VAL A 81 6.42 7.42 8.28
N SER A 82 6.47 8.57 7.60
CA SER A 82 5.41 8.99 6.69
C SER A 82 5.76 8.65 5.25
N VAL A 83 4.87 7.94 4.59
CA VAL A 83 4.90 7.69 3.15
C VAL A 83 3.89 8.64 2.50
N GLY A 84 4.27 9.94 2.43
CA GLY A 84 3.36 11.05 2.14
C GLY A 84 2.59 10.92 0.81
N HIS A 85 3.24 10.45 -0.26
CA HIS A 85 2.59 10.22 -1.55
C HIS A 85 1.54 9.10 -1.52
N MET A 86 1.58 8.25 -0.47
CA MET A 86 0.60 7.19 -0.22
C MET A 86 -0.42 7.62 0.84
N GLY A 87 -0.26 8.77 1.48
CA GLY A 87 -1.10 9.20 2.58
C GLY A 87 -1.08 8.23 3.76
N LEU A 88 0.06 7.57 3.99
CA LEU A 88 0.22 6.53 5.00
C LEU A 88 1.30 6.91 6.01
N GLU A 89 1.01 6.71 7.28
CA GLU A 89 1.97 6.76 8.38
C GLU A 89 2.14 5.35 8.94
N LEU A 90 3.38 4.93 9.15
CA LEU A 90 3.74 3.70 9.84
C LEU A 90 4.38 4.05 11.16
N GLU A 91 3.89 3.46 12.25
CA GLU A 91 4.40 3.64 13.60
C GLU A 91 4.95 2.31 14.14
N ALA A 92 6.14 2.36 14.75
CA ALA A 92 6.75 1.25 15.47
C ALA A 92 6.80 1.58 16.97
N LYS A 93 6.38 0.64 17.80
CA LYS A 93 6.42 0.73 19.26
C LYS A 93 6.98 -0.55 19.87
N ILE A 94 7.58 -0.45 21.03
CA ILE A 94 7.87 -1.59 21.88
C ILE A 94 6.79 -1.65 22.96
N ALA A 95 6.17 -2.80 23.07
CA ALA A 95 5.28 -3.10 24.19
C ALA A 95 5.98 -4.10 25.10
N ASN A 96 6.21 -3.66 26.34
CA ASN A 96 6.68 -4.48 27.42
C ASN A 96 5.48 -4.75 28.31
N ASP A 97 5.18 -5.99 28.57
CA ASP A 97 4.14 -6.31 29.54
C ASP A 97 4.79 -6.48 30.94
N PRO A 98 4.59 -5.53 31.86
CA PRO A 98 5.08 -5.68 33.24
C PRO A 98 4.36 -6.78 34.01
N SER A 99 3.26 -7.33 33.50
CA SER A 99 2.44 -8.36 34.11
C SER A 99 2.85 -9.79 33.71
N GLY A 100 3.83 -9.93 32.80
CA GLY A 100 4.28 -11.19 32.22
C GLY A 100 4.16 -11.23 30.70
N PRO A 101 4.57 -12.31 30.06
CA PRO A 101 4.47 -12.42 28.59
C PRO A 101 3.00 -12.27 28.19
N LEU A 102 2.76 -11.32 27.30
CA LEU A 102 1.44 -11.12 26.69
C LEU A 102 0.96 -12.46 26.11
N ALA A 103 -0.25 -12.86 26.50
CA ALA A 103 -0.78 -14.12 26.00
C ALA A 103 -0.83 -14.10 24.48
N PRO A 104 -0.37 -15.14 23.78
CA PRO A 104 -0.41 -15.20 22.31
C PRO A 104 -1.78 -14.92 21.72
N GLU A 105 -2.86 -15.15 22.50
CA GLU A 105 -4.22 -14.83 22.15
C GLU A 105 -4.51 -13.34 22.01
N ASP A 106 -3.82 -12.47 22.75
CA ASP A 106 -3.99 -11.01 22.67
C ASP A 106 -3.51 -10.47 21.32
N TYR A 107 -2.59 -11.19 20.67
CA TYR A 107 -2.10 -10.88 19.33
C TYR A 107 -2.76 -11.67 18.20
N ARG A 108 -3.72 -12.55 18.50
CA ARG A 108 -4.51 -13.26 17.49
C ARG A 108 -5.42 -12.31 16.69
N GLN A 109 -5.77 -11.16 17.26
CA GLN A 109 -6.56 -10.11 16.63
C GLN A 109 -5.67 -9.15 15.79
N GLN A 110 -4.55 -9.65 15.28
CA GLN A 110 -3.76 -8.86 14.34
C GLN A 110 -4.60 -8.51 13.12
N THR A 111 -4.83 -7.23 12.94
CA THR A 111 -5.56 -6.71 11.79
C THR A 111 -4.59 -6.44 10.63
N ARG A 112 -5.12 -6.15 9.46
CA ARG A 112 -4.27 -5.68 8.36
C ARG A 112 -3.52 -4.40 8.71
N LYS A 113 -4.06 -3.57 9.61
CA LYS A 113 -3.51 -2.28 10.04
C LYS A 113 -2.54 -2.39 11.22
N PHE A 114 -2.60 -3.47 11.97
CA PHE A 114 -1.78 -3.71 13.16
C PHE A 114 -1.16 -5.09 13.12
N VAL A 115 0.16 -5.17 13.31
CA VAL A 115 0.89 -6.43 13.40
C VAL A 115 1.90 -6.37 14.54
N ALA A 116 2.21 -7.54 15.10
CA ALA A 116 3.12 -7.65 16.23
C ALA A 116 4.11 -8.81 16.01
N PHE A 117 5.32 -8.65 16.53
CA PHE A 117 6.44 -9.56 16.36
C PHE A 117 7.20 -9.72 17.67
N ASP A 118 7.78 -10.88 17.88
CA ASP A 118 8.77 -11.12 18.93
C ASP A 118 10.02 -10.28 18.64
N LEU A 119 10.34 -9.33 19.53
CA LEU A 119 11.40 -8.36 19.31
C LEU A 119 12.77 -9.01 19.30
N ASP A 120 12.97 -10.04 20.15
CA ASP A 120 14.27 -10.72 20.32
C ASP A 120 14.63 -11.58 19.09
N GLN A 121 13.65 -11.93 18.29
CA GLN A 121 13.81 -12.71 17.06
C GLN A 121 13.97 -11.86 15.80
N LEU A 122 13.96 -10.52 15.94
CA LEU A 122 14.04 -9.60 14.80
C LEU A 122 15.38 -8.87 14.72
N HIS A 123 15.87 -8.69 13.51
CA HIS A 123 16.88 -7.68 13.24
C HIS A 123 16.22 -6.29 13.27
N LEU A 124 16.65 -5.42 14.18
CA LEU A 124 16.06 -4.08 14.38
C LEU A 124 16.46 -3.05 13.32
N ASP A 125 17.13 -3.46 12.24
CA ASP A 125 17.34 -2.60 11.07
C ASP A 125 16.08 -2.60 10.21
N LEU A 126 15.04 -1.90 10.71
CA LEU A 126 13.76 -1.83 10.02
C LEU A 126 13.81 -0.78 8.91
N VAL A 127 13.37 -1.19 7.74
CA VAL A 127 13.29 -0.33 6.57
C VAL A 127 11.88 -0.38 5.97
N VAL A 128 11.32 0.80 5.72
CA VAL A 128 10.08 1.00 4.95
C VAL A 128 10.47 1.40 3.54
N ARG A 129 10.12 0.60 2.57
CA ARG A 129 10.41 0.87 1.16
C ARG A 129 9.26 0.50 0.23
N ALA A 130 9.32 0.99 -0.98
CA ALA A 130 8.44 0.50 -2.04
C ALA A 130 8.69 -0.99 -2.30
N TRP A 131 7.62 -1.73 -2.61
CA TRP A 131 7.72 -3.09 -3.09
C TRP A 131 8.60 -3.19 -4.34
N GLN A 132 9.33 -4.29 -4.46
CA GLN A 132 10.17 -4.61 -5.62
C GLN A 132 9.77 -5.96 -6.23
N PRO A 133 9.83 -6.10 -7.57
CA PRO A 133 9.65 -7.41 -8.21
C PRO A 133 10.63 -8.44 -7.63
N GLY A 134 10.10 -9.60 -7.26
CA GLY A 134 10.87 -10.67 -6.62
C GLY A 134 10.75 -10.71 -5.11
N ASP A 135 10.21 -9.66 -4.45
CA ASP A 135 9.92 -9.69 -3.02
C ASP A 135 8.97 -10.85 -2.68
N LYS A 136 9.34 -11.56 -1.62
CA LYS A 136 8.59 -12.71 -1.11
C LYS A 136 8.39 -12.58 0.39
N LEU A 137 7.33 -13.20 0.89
CA LEU A 137 7.15 -13.39 2.31
C LEU A 137 6.65 -14.83 2.58
N LYS A 138 6.92 -15.32 3.77
CA LYS A 138 6.28 -16.52 4.32
C LYS A 138 5.05 -16.04 5.10
N PRO A 139 3.82 -16.23 4.60
CA PRO A 139 2.63 -15.65 5.25
C PRO A 139 2.39 -16.28 6.62
N PHE A 140 2.01 -15.46 7.60
CA PHE A 140 1.60 -15.98 8.91
C PHE A 140 0.35 -16.85 8.78
N GLY A 141 0.38 -18.03 9.39
CA GLY A 141 -0.74 -18.98 9.40
C GLY A 141 -0.93 -19.76 8.10
N LEU A 142 0.01 -19.69 7.15
CA LEU A 142 -0.01 -20.47 5.91
C LEU A 142 1.35 -21.15 5.68
N GLU A 143 1.31 -22.31 5.04
CA GLU A 143 2.53 -22.99 4.61
C GLU A 143 3.07 -22.41 3.29
N GLY A 144 4.40 -22.45 3.12
CA GLY A 144 5.07 -22.03 1.91
C GLY A 144 5.43 -20.56 1.86
N THR A 145 5.90 -20.14 0.70
CA THR A 145 6.33 -18.77 0.40
C THR A 145 5.44 -18.19 -0.69
N LEU A 146 5.00 -16.95 -0.49
CA LEU A 146 4.16 -16.20 -1.43
C LEU A 146 4.97 -15.06 -2.02
N THR A 147 4.91 -14.85 -3.34
CA THR A 147 5.41 -13.62 -3.93
C THR A 147 4.45 -12.47 -3.61
N ILE A 148 4.98 -11.27 -3.35
CA ILE A 148 4.12 -10.11 -3.08
C ILE A 148 3.32 -9.74 -4.32
N GLY A 149 3.83 -10.02 -5.52
CA GLY A 149 3.09 -9.85 -6.77
C GLY A 149 1.80 -10.71 -6.83
N ASP A 150 1.88 -11.98 -6.37
CA ASP A 150 0.72 -12.86 -6.28
C ASP A 150 -0.24 -12.40 -5.18
N LEU A 151 0.28 -11.95 -4.04
CA LEU A 151 -0.54 -11.34 -2.98
C LEU A 151 -1.37 -10.18 -3.52
N PHE A 152 -0.75 -9.27 -4.27
CA PHE A 152 -1.46 -8.15 -4.88
C PHE A 152 -2.53 -8.61 -5.89
N THR A 153 -2.25 -9.66 -6.63
CA THR A 153 -3.20 -10.21 -7.61
C THR A 153 -4.40 -10.85 -6.90
N ASN A 154 -4.16 -11.64 -5.88
CA ASN A 154 -5.19 -12.30 -5.08
C ASN A 154 -6.09 -11.29 -4.34
N LEU A 155 -5.49 -10.20 -3.83
CA LEU A 155 -6.22 -9.13 -3.16
C LEU A 155 -6.77 -8.06 -4.13
N LYS A 156 -6.61 -8.25 -5.44
CA LYS A 156 -7.09 -7.33 -6.49
C LYS A 156 -6.54 -5.91 -6.34
N VAL A 157 -5.33 -5.77 -5.79
CA VAL A 157 -4.68 -4.46 -5.68
C VAL A 157 -4.47 -3.89 -7.07
N ALA A 158 -4.91 -2.66 -7.30
CA ALA A 158 -4.76 -1.99 -8.58
C ALA A 158 -3.28 -1.85 -8.98
N ARG A 159 -2.94 -2.19 -10.23
CA ARG A 159 -1.56 -2.19 -10.72
C ARG A 159 -0.79 -0.90 -10.44
N PRO A 160 -1.39 0.30 -10.64
CA PRO A 160 -0.68 1.56 -10.39
C PRO A 160 -0.22 1.75 -8.94
N LEU A 161 -0.90 1.11 -7.99
CA LEU A 161 -0.56 1.19 -6.57
C LEU A 161 0.58 0.24 -6.18
N ARG A 162 0.72 -0.88 -6.90
CA ARG A 162 1.65 -1.95 -6.52
C ARG A 162 3.08 -1.46 -6.41
N LEU A 163 3.56 -0.69 -7.41
CA LEU A 163 4.94 -0.20 -7.48
C LEU A 163 5.32 0.78 -6.35
N GLN A 164 4.35 1.30 -5.65
CA GLN A 164 4.53 2.24 -4.54
C GLN A 164 4.18 1.61 -3.20
N TRP A 165 3.69 0.36 -3.21
CA TRP A 165 3.17 -0.25 -2.00
C TRP A 165 4.23 -0.40 -0.93
N PRO A 166 4.00 0.11 0.30
CA PRO A 166 4.98 0.02 1.36
C PRO A 166 5.11 -1.41 1.87
N VAL A 167 6.35 -1.86 1.92
CA VAL A 167 6.77 -3.06 2.63
C VAL A 167 7.70 -2.68 3.76
N VAL A 168 7.61 -3.38 4.87
CA VAL A 168 8.54 -3.26 5.99
C VAL A 168 9.46 -4.48 5.95
N THR A 169 10.75 -4.22 5.97
CA THR A 169 11.78 -5.27 6.06
C THR A 169 12.52 -5.18 7.38
N ALA A 170 13.00 -6.32 7.87
CA ALA A 170 13.94 -6.46 8.97
C ALA A 170 15.17 -7.18 8.41
N GLY A 171 16.26 -6.46 8.22
CA GLY A 171 17.38 -6.97 7.42
C GLY A 171 16.93 -7.31 5.99
N ASN A 172 17.11 -8.56 5.59
CA ASN A 172 16.75 -9.04 4.24
C ASN A 172 15.31 -9.57 4.12
N ASP A 173 14.61 -9.74 5.24
CA ASP A 173 13.28 -10.35 5.26
C ASP A 173 12.18 -9.31 5.15
N VAL A 174 11.21 -9.54 4.26
CA VAL A 174 9.96 -8.77 4.29
C VAL A 174 9.11 -9.31 5.43
N ILE A 175 8.92 -8.49 6.46
CA ILE A 175 8.13 -8.85 7.64
C ILE A 175 6.67 -8.42 7.53
N TRP A 176 6.39 -7.37 6.75
CA TRP A 176 5.03 -6.88 6.59
C TRP A 176 4.82 -6.19 5.24
N VAL A 177 3.79 -6.59 4.54
CA VAL A 177 3.21 -5.80 3.44
C VAL A 177 2.17 -4.91 4.09
N ALA A 178 2.50 -3.64 4.28
CA ALA A 178 1.73 -2.73 5.13
C ALA A 178 0.24 -2.72 4.76
N GLY A 179 -0.62 -2.93 5.74
CA GLY A 179 -2.05 -2.99 5.55
C GLY A 179 -2.59 -4.23 4.82
N LEU A 180 -1.76 -5.18 4.41
CA LEU A 180 -2.23 -6.37 3.69
C LEU A 180 -1.89 -7.68 4.38
N ARG A 181 -0.62 -7.93 4.68
CA ARG A 181 -0.19 -9.24 5.16
C ARG A 181 1.07 -9.19 6.01
N ARG A 182 1.02 -9.83 7.17
CA ARG A 182 2.17 -10.11 8.04
C ARG A 182 2.89 -11.38 7.58
N SER A 183 4.22 -11.41 7.74
CA SER A 183 5.02 -12.63 7.60
C SER A 183 4.94 -13.51 8.85
N ALA A 184 5.38 -14.75 8.72
CA ALA A 184 5.54 -15.70 9.83
C ALA A 184 6.86 -15.50 10.60
N VAL A 185 7.69 -14.55 10.21
CA VAL A 185 8.94 -14.23 10.92
C VAL A 185 8.64 -13.75 12.33
N ALA A 186 9.46 -14.12 13.29
CA ALA A 186 9.38 -13.69 14.68
C ALA A 186 7.97 -13.83 15.29
N PRO A 187 7.40 -15.04 15.35
CA PRO A 187 6.07 -15.25 15.92
C PRO A 187 6.09 -15.00 17.42
N ILE A 188 5.03 -14.38 17.93
CA ILE A 188 4.85 -14.25 19.38
C ILE A 188 4.50 -15.61 19.98
N THR A 189 5.19 -15.95 21.05
CA THR A 189 5.03 -17.20 21.80
C THR A 189 4.88 -16.89 23.28
N GLN A 190 4.66 -17.90 24.10
CA GLN A 190 4.65 -17.77 25.57
C GLN A 190 6.02 -17.38 26.16
N MET A 191 7.10 -17.47 25.36
CA MET A 191 8.46 -17.13 25.78
C MET A 191 8.85 -15.71 25.32
N THR A 192 8.00 -15.00 24.59
CA THR A 192 8.26 -13.66 24.09
C THR A 192 8.27 -12.68 25.26
N GLY A 193 9.37 -11.96 25.44
CA GLY A 193 9.51 -10.88 26.43
C GLY A 193 8.99 -9.56 25.87
N ASP A 194 9.74 -8.97 24.96
CA ASP A 194 9.43 -7.70 24.34
C ASP A 194 8.76 -7.89 22.98
N VAL A 195 7.78 -7.05 22.69
CA VAL A 195 6.98 -7.13 21.46
C VAL A 195 7.16 -5.88 20.63
N LEU A 196 7.60 -6.04 19.38
CA LEU A 196 7.51 -5.01 18.37
C LEU A 196 6.09 -4.93 17.83
N GLN A 197 5.45 -3.78 17.97
CA GLN A 197 4.16 -3.45 17.38
C GLN A 197 4.36 -2.53 16.19
N LEU A 198 3.79 -2.86 15.04
CA LEU A 198 3.74 -2.01 13.87
C LEU A 198 2.29 -1.67 13.55
N GLU A 199 2.01 -0.40 13.39
CA GLU A 199 0.67 0.10 13.05
C GLU A 199 0.75 0.96 11.80
N SER A 200 -0.24 0.80 10.91
CA SER A 200 -0.44 1.68 9.76
C SER A 200 -1.66 2.55 9.97
N ARG A 201 -1.48 3.86 9.81
CA ARG A 201 -2.54 4.85 9.89
C ARG A 201 -2.64 5.63 8.60
N GLN A 202 -3.85 5.95 8.21
CA GLN A 202 -4.11 6.84 7.11
C GLN A 202 -3.87 8.28 7.56
N SER A 203 -2.95 8.99 6.91
CA SER A 203 -2.55 10.35 7.30
C SER A 203 -3.33 11.44 6.59
N SER A 204 -4.11 11.11 5.54
CA SER A 204 -4.91 12.09 4.80
C SER A 204 -6.18 11.46 4.22
N ALA A 205 -7.21 12.29 4.01
CA ALA A 205 -8.46 11.91 3.34
C ALA A 205 -8.26 11.46 1.87
N TRP A 206 -7.05 11.54 1.37
CA TRP A 206 -6.65 11.15 0.02
C TRP A 206 -5.92 9.81 0.01
N ALA A 207 -6.48 8.80 0.63
CA ALA A 207 -5.93 7.49 0.50
C ALA A 207 -6.65 6.70 -0.61
N PRO A 208 -5.90 6.13 -1.55
CA PRO A 208 -6.48 5.25 -2.58
C PRO A 208 -6.94 3.88 -2.01
N TRP A 209 -7.15 3.80 -0.72
CA TRP A 209 -7.18 2.58 0.08
C TRP A 209 -8.59 2.20 0.53
N GLY A 210 -9.61 2.33 -0.29
CA GLY A 210 -10.90 1.69 0.00
C GLY A 210 -10.81 0.15 0.24
N LEU A 211 -9.58 -0.36 0.35
CA LEU A 211 -9.26 -1.74 0.76
C LEU A 211 -9.15 -1.89 2.30
N PHE A 212 -9.24 -0.79 3.05
CA PHE A 212 -9.05 -0.78 4.50
C PHE A 212 -10.30 -0.39 5.29
N ASP A 213 -11.40 -0.12 4.62
CA ASP A 213 -12.69 0.04 5.27
C ASP A 213 -13.25 -1.36 5.53
N ASP A 214 -13.04 -1.84 6.74
CA ASP A 214 -13.79 -2.96 7.34
C ASP A 214 -15.01 -2.38 8.05
#